data_d8d66fb5970ee367e13b7aa0a6d42751
#
_entry.id   d8d66fb5970ee367e13b7aa0a6d42751
#
_cell.length_a   1.000
_cell.length_b   1.000
_cell.length_c   1.000
_cell.angle_alpha   90.00
_cell.angle_beta   90.00
_cell.angle_gamma   90.00
#
_symmetry.space_group_name_H-M   'P 1'
#
loop_
_entity.id
_entity.type
_entity.pdbx_description
1 polymer ?
#
loop_
_entity_poly.entity_id
_entity_poly.type
_entity_poly.pdbx_seq_one_letter_code
_entity_poly.pdbx_strand_id
1 'polypeptide(L)'
;ATKRLKFDEHLFEINEVDEKYYLSDKVSSYVLSEGTKNFKTRTDTDLKIARPLLQSMHKMHRAGVDNYITGELGIRKLTPRECLRLMGFGDDFKIEVSDTQMYRQAGNSIVVNILIALTKEILKSTKF
;
A
#
# COMPACT_ATOMS: atom_id res chain seq x y z
N ALA A 1 18.49 -7.99 8.87
CA ALA A 1 17.45 -8.52 7.99
C ALA A 1 16.37 -7.45 7.79
N THR A 2 16.14 -7.07 6.56
CA THR A 2 15.04 -6.17 6.19
C THR A 2 13.73 -6.92 6.42
N LYS A 3 12.98 -6.52 7.45
CA LYS A 3 11.61 -6.98 7.60
C LYS A 3 10.81 -6.45 6.41
N ARG A 4 10.47 -7.32 5.48
CA ARG A 4 9.54 -7.00 4.41
C ARG A 4 8.17 -6.70 5.02
N LEU A 5 7.50 -5.71 4.49
CA LEU A 5 6.13 -5.39 4.88
C LEU A 5 5.23 -6.60 4.60
N LYS A 6 4.66 -7.15 5.65
CA LYS A 6 3.68 -8.25 5.51
C LYS A 6 2.29 -7.65 5.52
N PHE A 7 1.44 -8.12 4.62
CA PHE A 7 0.01 -7.92 4.75
C PHE A 7 -0.49 -8.80 5.88
N ASP A 8 -0.69 -8.20 7.03
CA ASP A 8 -1.30 -8.83 8.18
C ASP A 8 -2.78 -8.44 8.21
N GLU A 9 -3.63 -9.32 8.71
CA GLU A 9 -5.08 -9.08 8.80
C GLU A 9 -5.41 -7.77 9.52
N HIS A 10 -4.58 -7.35 10.47
CA HIS A 10 -4.75 -6.10 11.20
C HIS A 10 -4.55 -4.83 10.35
N LEU A 11 -3.98 -4.96 9.17
CA LEU A 11 -3.74 -3.82 8.28
C LEU A 11 -5.00 -3.43 7.51
N PHE A 12 -5.91 -4.37 7.31
CA PHE A 12 -7.09 -4.15 6.50
C PHE A 12 -8.23 -3.48 7.29
N GLU A 13 -9.04 -2.73 6.56
CA GLU A 13 -10.28 -2.18 7.11
C GLU A 13 -11.27 -3.33 7.36
N ILE A 14 -11.71 -3.44 8.62
CA ILE A 14 -12.67 -4.46 9.05
C ILE A 14 -14.10 -4.02 8.71
N ASN A 15 -14.32 -2.70 8.66
CA ASN A 15 -15.61 -2.11 8.35
C ASN A 15 -15.82 -2.00 6.84
N GLU A 16 -17.06 -1.72 6.45
CA GLU A 16 -17.43 -1.49 5.07
C GLU A 16 -16.53 -0.43 4.42
N VAL A 17 -15.89 -0.83 3.31
CA VAL A 17 -15.00 0.04 2.55
C VAL A 17 -15.81 0.76 1.47
N ASP A 18 -15.58 2.07 1.33
CA ASP A 18 -16.26 2.90 0.33
C ASP A 18 -16.04 2.35 -1.09
N GLU A 19 -17.10 2.32 -1.88
CA GLU A 19 -17.08 1.82 -3.26
C GLU A 19 -16.05 2.51 -4.15
N LYS A 20 -15.70 3.74 -3.86
CA LYS A 20 -14.70 4.51 -4.64
C LYS A 20 -13.32 3.84 -4.68
N TYR A 21 -13.00 2.96 -3.72
CA TYR A 21 -11.74 2.23 -3.70
C TYR A 21 -11.77 0.95 -4.54
N TYR A 22 -12.94 0.50 -4.94
CA TYR A 22 -13.11 -0.65 -5.81
C TYR A 22 -12.87 -0.27 -7.27
N LEU A 23 -12.23 -1.16 -8.02
CA LEU A 23 -12.01 -0.96 -9.45
C LEU A 23 -13.29 -1.24 -10.23
N SER A 24 -13.56 -0.45 -11.26
CA SER A 24 -14.62 -0.77 -12.21
C SER A 24 -14.28 -2.06 -12.96
N ASP A 25 -15.28 -2.73 -13.56
CA ASP A 25 -15.07 -3.98 -14.31
C ASP A 25 -14.05 -3.79 -15.43
N LYS A 26 -14.07 -2.67 -16.11
CA LYS A 26 -13.11 -2.33 -17.16
C LYS A 26 -11.69 -2.23 -16.61
N VAL A 27 -11.51 -1.55 -15.51
CA VAL A 27 -10.19 -1.35 -14.88
C VAL A 27 -9.72 -2.67 -14.26
N SER A 28 -10.59 -3.42 -13.61
CA SER A 28 -10.28 -4.76 -13.09
C SER A 28 -9.77 -5.69 -14.19
N SER A 29 -10.46 -5.74 -15.32
CA SER A 29 -10.06 -6.55 -16.46
C SER A 29 -8.69 -6.14 -17.01
N TYR A 30 -8.44 -4.84 -17.08
CA TYR A 30 -7.14 -4.31 -17.49
C TYR A 30 -6.03 -4.69 -16.51
N VAL A 31 -6.25 -4.50 -15.24
CA VAL A 31 -5.26 -4.78 -14.18
C VAL A 31 -4.93 -6.27 -14.10
N LEU A 32 -5.93 -7.14 -14.29
CA LEU A 32 -5.75 -8.61 -14.26
C LEU A 32 -5.23 -9.18 -15.58
N SER A 33 -5.13 -8.40 -16.63
CA SER A 33 -4.62 -8.86 -17.92
C SER A 33 -3.12 -9.19 -17.84
N GLU A 34 -2.69 -10.14 -18.68
CA GLU A 34 -1.26 -10.53 -18.76
C GLU A 34 -0.39 -9.48 -19.47
N GLY A 35 -0.95 -8.32 -19.78
CA GLY A 35 -0.28 -7.27 -20.51
C GLY A 35 -0.41 -7.42 -22.02
N THR A 36 0.47 -6.74 -22.75
CA THR A 36 0.49 -6.75 -24.21
C THR A 36 1.59 -7.65 -24.76
N LYS A 37 1.57 -7.89 -26.06
CA LYS A 37 2.59 -8.71 -26.75
C LYS A 37 4.02 -8.24 -26.45
N ASN A 38 4.23 -6.93 -26.29
CA ASN A 38 5.54 -6.33 -26.06
C ASN A 38 5.83 -6.00 -24.58
N PHE A 39 4.81 -6.05 -23.73
CA PHE A 39 4.93 -5.73 -22.31
C PHE A 39 4.04 -6.66 -21.51
N LYS A 40 4.64 -7.75 -21.03
CA LYS A 40 3.95 -8.69 -20.16
C LYS A 40 3.99 -8.20 -18.73
N THR A 41 2.82 -8.11 -18.12
CA THR A 41 2.69 -7.81 -16.70
C THR A 41 2.05 -8.98 -16.00
N ARG A 42 2.48 -9.23 -14.78
CA ARG A 42 1.82 -10.16 -13.88
C ARG A 42 1.23 -9.37 -12.72
N THR A 43 -0.07 -9.41 -12.61
CA THR A 43 -0.77 -8.82 -11.48
C THR A 43 -1.10 -9.91 -10.49
N ASP A 44 -0.47 -9.85 -9.34
CA ASP A 44 -0.83 -10.68 -8.21
C ASP A 44 -1.65 -9.83 -7.25
N THR A 45 -2.79 -10.35 -6.82
CA THR A 45 -3.61 -9.75 -5.77
C THR A 45 -3.36 -10.47 -4.45
N ASP A 46 -3.72 -9.81 -3.36
CA ASP A 46 -3.67 -10.41 -2.02
C ASP A 46 -2.28 -10.97 -1.65
N LEU A 47 -1.24 -10.25 -2.00
CA LEU A 47 0.13 -10.67 -1.72
C LEU A 47 0.40 -10.71 -0.21
N LYS A 48 1.14 -11.70 0.25
CA LYS A 48 1.59 -11.77 1.66
C LYS A 48 2.57 -10.67 2.03
N ILE A 49 3.27 -10.14 1.06
CA ILE A 49 4.24 -9.06 1.23
C ILE A 49 3.86 -7.95 0.26
N ALA A 50 3.59 -6.78 0.81
CA ALA A 50 3.22 -5.62 0.01
C ALA A 50 4.35 -5.18 -0.91
N ARG A 51 3.97 -4.71 -2.10
CA ARG A 51 4.87 -3.94 -2.95
C ARG A 51 5.09 -2.56 -2.35
N PRO A 52 6.22 -1.90 -2.64
CA PRO A 52 6.46 -0.54 -2.17
C PRO A 52 5.33 0.40 -2.55
N LEU A 53 4.94 1.27 -1.62
CA LEU A 53 3.98 2.33 -1.91
C LEU A 53 4.65 3.44 -2.71
N LEU A 54 3.97 3.94 -3.73
CA LEU A 54 4.47 5.02 -4.59
C LEU A 54 3.67 6.28 -4.36
N GLN A 55 4.32 7.44 -4.41
CA GLN A 55 3.63 8.73 -4.34
C GLN A 55 2.61 8.93 -5.45
N SER A 56 2.79 8.25 -6.57
CA SER A 56 1.93 8.36 -7.76
C SER A 56 0.77 7.36 -7.79
N MET A 57 0.59 6.54 -6.75
CA MET A 57 -0.47 5.52 -6.71
C MET A 57 -1.88 6.10 -6.77
N HIS A 58 -2.05 7.39 -6.51
CA HIS A 58 -3.33 8.09 -6.63
C HIS A 58 -3.73 8.40 -8.07
N LYS A 59 -2.77 8.40 -9.01
CA LYS A 59 -3.01 8.87 -10.38
C LYS A 59 -3.62 7.83 -11.29
N MET A 60 -3.19 6.60 -11.17
CA MET A 60 -3.61 5.54 -12.09
C MET A 60 -3.48 4.17 -11.45
N HIS A 61 -4.10 3.19 -12.08
CA HIS A 61 -3.97 1.79 -11.70
C HIS A 61 -2.88 1.14 -12.54
N ARG A 62 -1.89 0.55 -11.88
CA ARG A 62 -0.73 -0.07 -12.53
C ARG A 62 -0.68 -1.55 -12.20
N ALA A 63 -0.94 -2.37 -13.21
CA ALA A 63 -0.75 -3.80 -13.11
C ALA A 63 0.70 -4.13 -12.74
N GLY A 64 0.89 -5.03 -11.79
CA GLY A 64 2.23 -5.48 -11.37
C GLY A 64 3.03 -4.46 -10.55
N VAL A 65 2.49 -3.30 -10.26
CA VAL A 65 3.16 -2.22 -9.50
C VAL A 65 2.41 -1.88 -8.21
N ASP A 66 1.12 -1.64 -8.32
CA ASP A 66 0.29 -1.26 -7.18
C ASP A 66 -0.20 -2.48 -6.40
N ASN A 67 -0.61 -2.26 -5.15
CA ASN A 67 -1.16 -3.29 -4.30
C ASN A 67 -2.68 -3.35 -4.48
N TYR A 68 -3.19 -4.55 -4.76
CA TYR A 68 -4.62 -4.81 -4.89
C TYR A 68 -5.04 -5.93 -3.96
N ILE A 69 -6.20 -5.79 -3.38
CA ILE A 69 -6.80 -6.81 -2.51
C ILE A 69 -8.21 -7.14 -2.96
N THR A 70 -8.63 -8.36 -2.70
CA THR A 70 -9.98 -8.84 -2.97
C THR A 70 -10.90 -8.45 -1.83
N GLY A 71 -11.94 -7.70 -2.12
CA GLY A 71 -12.99 -7.32 -1.18
C GLY A 71 -14.35 -7.86 -1.59
N GLU A 72 -15.39 -7.46 -0.88
CA GLU A 72 -16.77 -7.95 -1.11
C GLU A 72 -17.32 -7.59 -2.50
N LEU A 73 -16.93 -6.44 -3.04
CA LEU A 73 -17.41 -5.94 -4.34
C LEU A 73 -16.44 -6.24 -5.49
N GLY A 74 -15.38 -6.99 -5.25
CA GLY A 74 -14.38 -7.31 -6.25
C GLY A 74 -12.98 -6.88 -5.81
N ILE A 75 -12.14 -6.52 -6.76
CA ILE A 75 -10.77 -6.07 -6.50
C ILE A 75 -10.78 -4.58 -6.17
N ARG A 76 -10.04 -4.20 -5.16
CA ARG A 76 -9.88 -2.80 -4.76
C ARG A 76 -8.42 -2.42 -4.50
N LYS A 77 -8.15 -1.14 -4.55
CA LYS A 77 -6.90 -0.58 -4.06
C LYS A 77 -6.92 -0.44 -2.54
N LEU A 78 -5.77 -0.24 -1.93
CA LEU A 78 -5.68 0.07 -0.52
C LEU A 78 -6.33 1.42 -0.20
N THR A 79 -6.98 1.52 0.95
CA THR A 79 -7.45 2.80 1.45
C THR A 79 -6.26 3.62 2.00
N PRO A 80 -6.39 4.96 2.12
CA PRO A 80 -5.34 5.77 2.74
C PRO A 80 -4.97 5.30 4.14
N ARG A 81 -5.95 4.88 4.94
CA ARG A 81 -5.70 4.35 6.29
C ARG A 81 -4.88 3.07 6.25
N GLU A 82 -5.18 2.16 5.34
CA GLU A 82 -4.42 0.92 5.16
C GLU A 82 -2.97 1.22 4.72
N CYS A 83 -2.78 2.21 3.85
CA CYS A 83 -1.44 2.66 3.47
C CYS A 83 -0.64 3.18 4.67
N LEU A 84 -1.27 3.95 5.55
CA LEU A 84 -0.63 4.43 6.77
C LEU A 84 -0.28 3.29 7.72
N ARG A 85 -1.18 2.35 7.93
CA ARG A 85 -0.92 1.16 8.75
C ARG A 85 0.26 0.36 8.20
N LEU A 86 0.30 0.18 6.89
CA LEU A 86 1.39 -0.53 6.21
C LEU A 86 2.73 0.17 6.42
N MET A 87 2.73 1.50 6.47
CA MET A 87 3.92 2.31 6.76
C MET A 87 4.26 2.39 8.28
N GLY A 88 3.45 1.78 9.13
CA GLY A 88 3.69 1.70 10.56
C GLY A 88 3.07 2.82 11.39
N PHE A 89 2.20 3.64 10.80
CA PHE A 89 1.45 4.65 11.55
C PHE A 89 0.25 4.02 12.25
N GLY A 90 0.04 4.38 13.52
CA GLY A 90 -1.13 3.96 14.26
C GLY A 90 -2.42 4.65 13.81
N ASP A 91 -3.56 4.11 14.20
CA ASP A 91 -4.87 4.66 13.85
C ASP A 91 -5.17 6.00 14.52
N ASP A 92 -4.41 6.37 15.53
CA ASP A 92 -4.42 7.69 16.17
C ASP A 92 -3.87 8.79 15.28
N PHE A 93 -3.14 8.43 14.22
CA PHE A 93 -2.71 9.39 13.20
C PHE A 93 -3.92 9.90 12.43
N LYS A 94 -4.21 11.20 12.57
CA LYS A 94 -5.37 11.83 11.95
C LYS A 94 -5.14 12.10 10.47
N ILE A 95 -6.12 11.75 9.65
CA ILE A 95 -6.14 12.10 8.23
C ILE A 95 -6.94 13.40 8.08
N GLU A 96 -6.22 14.49 7.83
CA GLU A 96 -6.79 15.85 7.71
C GLU A 96 -6.68 16.41 6.29
N VAL A 97 -6.22 15.61 5.35
CA VAL A 97 -6.02 15.98 3.95
C VAL A 97 -6.83 15.07 3.04
N SER A 98 -6.94 15.45 1.75
CA SER A 98 -7.63 14.62 0.75
C SER A 98 -6.94 13.26 0.56
N ASP A 99 -7.67 12.29 0.03
CA ASP A 99 -7.13 10.96 -0.30
C ASP A 99 -5.90 11.06 -1.20
N THR A 100 -5.94 11.91 -2.21
CA THR A 100 -4.81 12.13 -3.12
C THR A 100 -3.56 12.58 -2.37
N GLN A 101 -3.69 13.54 -1.46
CA GLN A 101 -2.58 14.00 -0.63
C GLN A 101 -2.10 12.92 0.33
N MET A 102 -3.01 12.15 0.89
CA MET A 102 -2.66 11.08 1.82
C MET A 102 -1.88 9.96 1.14
N TYR A 103 -2.30 9.54 -0.05
CA TYR A 103 -1.55 8.56 -0.83
C TYR A 103 -0.15 9.07 -1.18
N ARG A 104 -0.05 10.34 -1.57
CA ARG A 104 1.24 10.96 -1.88
C ARG A 104 2.16 10.98 -0.68
N GLN A 105 1.65 11.37 0.48
CA GLN A 105 2.40 11.41 1.73
C GLN A 105 2.84 10.02 2.16
N ALA A 106 1.95 9.03 2.10
CA ALA A 106 2.28 7.66 2.43
C ALA A 106 3.38 7.11 1.51
N GLY A 107 3.28 7.34 0.21
CA GLY A 107 4.28 6.88 -0.76
C GLY A 107 5.65 7.56 -0.63
N ASN A 108 5.70 8.78 -0.12
CA ASN A 108 6.94 9.52 0.14
C ASN A 108 7.53 9.24 1.53
N SER A 109 6.76 8.61 2.42
CA SER A 109 7.20 8.38 3.80
C SER A 109 8.20 7.22 3.88
N ILE A 110 9.06 7.26 4.89
CA ILE A 110 9.82 6.10 5.33
C ILE A 110 8.94 5.21 6.22
N VAL A 111 9.11 3.90 6.14
CA VAL A 111 8.44 2.96 7.04
C VAL A 111 8.90 3.21 8.47
N VAL A 112 7.97 3.53 9.37
CA VAL A 112 8.26 3.93 10.74
C VAL A 112 9.06 2.86 11.48
N ASN A 113 8.71 1.58 11.32
CA ASN A 113 9.42 0.48 11.96
C ASN A 113 10.88 0.37 11.52
N ILE A 114 11.18 0.67 10.25
CA ILE A 114 12.55 0.71 9.74
C ILE A 114 13.30 1.89 10.35
N LEU A 115 12.67 3.05 10.44
CA LEU A 115 13.25 4.23 11.06
C LEU A 115 13.60 3.99 12.54
N ILE A 116 12.72 3.35 13.28
CA ILE A 116 12.95 2.95 14.67
C ILE A 116 14.16 2.00 14.75
N ALA A 117 14.21 0.98 13.91
CA ALA A 117 15.31 0.02 13.91
C ALA A 117 16.66 0.70 13.58
N LEU A 118 16.71 1.57 12.58
CA LEU A 118 17.91 2.34 12.24
C LEU A 118 18.35 3.26 13.37
N THR A 119 17.42 3.95 14.01
CA THR A 119 17.70 4.83 15.15
C THR A 119 18.30 4.04 16.30
N LYS A 120 17.76 2.87 16.62
CA LYS A 120 18.30 1.99 17.66
C LYS A 120 19.73 1.56 17.34
N GLU A 121 20.04 1.19 16.10
CA GLU A 121 21.38 0.81 15.68
C GLU A 121 22.37 1.98 15.75
N ILE A 122 21.95 3.17 15.36
CA ILE A 122 22.76 4.40 15.47
C ILE A 122 23.08 4.68 16.94
N LEU A 123 22.10 4.60 17.82
CA LEU A 123 22.32 4.82 19.26
C LEU A 123 23.23 3.77 19.90
N LYS A 124 23.18 2.52 19.44
CA LYS A 124 24.11 1.47 19.92
C LYS A 124 25.54 1.70 19.44
N SER A 125 25.72 2.21 18.23
CA SER A 125 27.04 2.43 17.65
C SER A 125 27.70 3.72 18.14
N THR A 126 26.91 4.64 18.70
CA THR A 126 27.41 5.90 19.24
C THR A 126 27.69 5.71 20.72
N LYS A 127 28.96 5.64 21.06
CA LYS A 127 29.37 5.62 22.48
C LYS A 127 29.41 7.05 23.00
N PHE A 128 28.49 7.34 23.87
CA PHE A 128 28.50 8.57 24.67
C PHE A 128 29.16 8.31 26.01
#